data_f053bbcaab68f7463e31816e0a4af44b
#
_entry.id   f053bbcaab68f7463e31816e0a4af44b
#
_cell.length_a   1.000
_cell.length_b   1.000
_cell.length_c   1.000
_cell.angle_alpha   90.00
_cell.angle_beta   90.00
_cell.angle_gamma   90.00
#
_symmetry.space_group_name_H-M   'P 1'
#
loop_
_entity.id
_entity.type
_entity.pdbx_description
1 polymer ?
#
loop_
_entity_poly.entity_id
_entity_poly.type
_entity_poly.pdbx_seq_one_letter_code
_entity_poly.pdbx_strand_id
1 'polypeptide(L)'
;MLSARTAQTPSANPPAAPLAVDWRGLGRAYLFFWYFSGVTHLLLFAGGASGIAPLRHGILASLLWLLPLLAWPRRAKPLAGAIGLVLWTFSLLNLGYFAIYRQEFSQSVLFIVFESNPAEAGEYIENYFAWWMIPALLAYSAGAWWLWRGLRPLAVSRAAAGALALAIAALVVLPGTYRIVYKKKPLDAGTFTQALANGLEPAVPWQFAVGYAKYERHLRQMQALLEQNRRVPPVARLADAHAGQPSTLVLVIGESTSRQHMSLYGYSRPTSPRLESMRDQLAVFRQVAASRPYTIETLQQALTFADQEHPDLYLSSPSLMNIMKQAGYKTWWITNQQTLSGRNTLLASFAEQTDEQVYLNQARSQNAYSHDGNVLDPFARILADKAERKFIVVHLLGTHVVYEYRYPPEFGVFRDRGGLPGWVTDKQLALINHYDNAVLYNDHVVASLIERLKAGGGRSMLLYFSDHGEDVFDSPGHAFMGRNEARPTVPMYTVPFLLWRSAEWQRAWPRRLDGTLDRPWQTAHLIHAWADLAGLSFEGYDPEKSLVNDRFRERPLLIGDPGQPKELVDLRPLLGGGG
;
A
#
# COMPACT_ATOMS: atom_id res chain seq x y z
N MET A 1 90.15 -20.29 35.01
CA MET A 1 89.39 -19.08 34.67
C MET A 1 88.01 -19.55 34.25
N LEU A 2 87.03 -19.55 35.17
CA LEU A 2 85.65 -19.93 34.91
C LEU A 2 84.82 -18.66 34.67
N SER A 3 84.30 -18.49 33.47
CA SER A 3 83.46 -17.38 33.09
C SER A 3 82.04 -17.65 33.58
N ALA A 4 81.53 -16.82 34.48
CA ALA A 4 80.13 -16.84 34.93
C ALA A 4 79.21 -16.26 33.87
N ARG A 5 78.33 -17.11 33.32
CA ARG A 5 77.19 -16.66 32.52
C ARG A 5 76.09 -16.13 33.44
N THR A 6 75.85 -14.82 33.37
CA THR A 6 74.68 -14.19 33.99
C THR A 6 73.41 -14.58 33.22
N ALA A 7 72.49 -15.26 33.89
CA ALA A 7 71.15 -15.56 33.40
C ALA A 7 70.36 -14.26 33.36
N GLN A 8 69.91 -13.85 32.18
CA GLN A 8 68.92 -12.79 32.02
C GLN A 8 67.53 -13.32 32.43
N THR A 9 66.95 -12.73 33.46
CA THR A 9 65.57 -12.92 33.84
C THR A 9 64.63 -12.41 32.70
N PRO A 10 63.57 -13.14 32.32
CA PRO A 10 62.61 -12.67 31.33
C PRO A 10 61.89 -11.42 31.87
N SER A 11 61.96 -10.34 31.09
CA SER A 11 61.22 -9.11 31.39
C SER A 11 59.73 -9.41 31.49
N ALA A 12 59.14 -9.16 32.65
CA ALA A 12 57.70 -9.21 32.83
C ALA A 12 57.04 -8.23 31.85
N ASN A 13 56.08 -8.73 31.06
CA ASN A 13 55.25 -7.88 30.24
C ASN A 13 54.67 -6.74 31.08
N PRO A 14 54.68 -5.48 30.62
CA PRO A 14 54.09 -4.40 31.36
C PRO A 14 52.59 -4.69 31.57
N PRO A 15 52.04 -4.39 32.75
CA PRO A 15 50.62 -4.60 33.00
C PRO A 15 49.79 -3.89 31.95
N ALA A 16 48.77 -4.60 31.43
CA ALA A 16 47.85 -4.07 30.43
C ALA A 16 47.31 -2.72 30.92
N ALA A 17 47.48 -1.68 30.11
CA ALA A 17 47.00 -0.35 30.48
C ALA A 17 45.49 -0.42 30.80
N PRO A 18 45.03 0.23 31.87
CA PRO A 18 43.64 0.16 32.28
C PRO A 18 42.74 0.61 31.11
N LEU A 19 41.61 -0.12 30.91
CA LEU A 19 40.60 0.18 29.90
C LEU A 19 40.01 1.57 30.20
N ALA A 20 40.62 2.62 29.65
CA ALA A 20 40.11 3.97 29.82
C ALA A 20 38.86 4.16 28.97
N VAL A 21 37.73 4.42 29.62
CA VAL A 21 36.42 4.63 28.99
C VAL A 21 35.83 5.96 29.46
N ASP A 22 35.56 6.84 28.53
CA ASP A 22 34.80 8.09 28.77
C ASP A 22 33.30 7.82 28.80
N TRP A 23 32.80 7.27 29.93
CA TRP A 23 31.38 6.95 30.13
C TRP A 23 30.48 8.17 30.01
N ARG A 24 30.93 9.36 30.41
CA ARG A 24 30.15 10.60 30.33
C ARG A 24 30.03 11.07 28.85
N GLY A 25 31.11 10.96 28.10
CA GLY A 25 31.11 11.27 26.66
C GLY A 25 30.22 10.30 25.89
N LEU A 26 30.34 8.99 26.16
CA LEU A 26 29.50 7.96 25.53
C LEU A 26 28.03 8.12 25.91
N GLY A 27 27.70 8.40 27.15
CA GLY A 27 26.33 8.65 27.61
C GLY A 27 25.70 9.87 26.93
N ARG A 28 26.47 10.96 26.73
CA ARG A 28 26.00 12.15 25.98
C ARG A 28 25.80 11.84 24.50
N ALA A 29 26.71 11.10 23.88
CA ALA A 29 26.57 10.68 22.49
C ALA A 29 25.37 9.76 22.30
N TYR A 30 25.16 8.82 23.21
CA TYR A 30 23.99 7.94 23.20
C TYR A 30 22.69 8.74 23.34
N LEU A 31 22.59 9.66 24.29
CA LEU A 31 21.41 10.52 24.48
C LEU A 31 21.13 11.37 23.24
N PHE A 32 22.17 11.87 22.58
CA PHE A 32 22.02 12.60 21.31
C PHE A 32 21.41 11.72 20.22
N PHE A 33 21.86 10.49 20.04
CA PHE A 33 21.30 9.60 19.03
C PHE A 33 19.92 9.06 19.40
N TRP A 34 19.73 8.72 20.69
CA TRP A 34 18.44 8.28 21.18
C TRP A 34 17.36 9.37 21.08
N TYR A 35 17.73 10.64 21.16
CA TYR A 35 16.80 11.78 21.04
C TYR A 35 15.92 11.65 19.79
N PHE A 36 16.48 11.32 18.64
CA PHE A 36 15.75 11.23 17.38
C PHE A 36 14.73 10.09 17.36
N SER A 37 15.10 8.91 17.81
CA SER A 37 14.19 7.77 17.94
C SER A 37 13.29 7.89 19.17
N GLY A 38 13.86 8.22 20.32
CA GLY A 38 13.16 8.24 21.59
C GLY A 38 12.06 9.29 21.68
N VAL A 39 12.36 10.55 21.29
CA VAL A 39 11.35 11.63 21.30
C VAL A 39 10.24 11.31 20.29
N THR A 40 10.59 10.85 19.09
CA THR A 40 9.62 10.47 18.08
C THR A 40 8.66 9.40 18.61
N HIS A 41 9.18 8.27 19.07
CA HIS A 41 8.33 7.19 19.58
C HIS A 41 7.59 7.54 20.87
N LEU A 42 8.16 8.41 21.70
CA LEU A 42 7.46 8.90 22.89
C LEU A 42 6.22 9.73 22.52
N LEU A 43 6.35 10.61 21.51
CA LEU A 43 5.23 11.42 21.01
C LEU A 43 4.16 10.55 20.35
N LEU A 44 4.57 9.57 19.54
CA LEU A 44 3.64 8.62 18.92
C LEU A 44 2.90 7.78 19.99
N PHE A 45 3.61 7.31 21.00
CA PHE A 45 3.01 6.55 22.10
C PHE A 45 2.05 7.40 22.93
N ALA A 46 2.45 8.61 23.30
CA ALA A 46 1.60 9.54 24.06
C ALA A 46 0.36 9.98 23.26
N GLY A 47 0.47 10.05 21.94
CA GLY A 47 -0.65 10.33 21.02
C GLY A 47 -1.52 9.11 20.68
N GLY A 48 -1.23 7.94 21.23
CA GLY A 48 -1.99 6.70 20.98
C GLY A 48 -1.78 6.09 19.59
N ALA A 49 -0.77 6.57 18.84
CA ALA A 49 -0.49 6.12 17.47
C ALA A 49 0.37 4.85 17.43
N SER A 50 1.13 4.54 18.47
CA SER A 50 1.95 3.34 18.52
C SER A 50 1.98 2.72 19.93
N GLY A 51 2.35 1.43 19.99
CA GLY A 51 2.58 0.74 21.26
C GLY A 51 3.96 1.06 21.88
N ILE A 52 4.28 0.43 23.01
CA ILE A 52 5.57 0.61 23.71
C ILE A 52 6.75 -0.09 22.99
N ALA A 53 6.45 -1.01 22.06
CA ALA A 53 7.48 -1.80 21.39
C ALA A 53 8.48 -0.95 20.59
N PRO A 54 8.09 0.03 19.74
CA PRO A 54 9.03 0.89 19.03
C PRO A 54 9.94 1.69 19.95
N LEU A 55 9.42 2.20 21.07
CA LEU A 55 10.21 2.91 22.07
C LEU A 55 11.31 2.01 22.66
N ARG A 56 10.96 0.77 23.03
CA ARG A 56 11.91 -0.22 23.54
C ARG A 56 12.97 -0.59 22.50
N HIS A 57 12.58 -0.81 21.25
CA HIS A 57 13.50 -1.10 20.15
C HIS A 57 14.43 0.08 19.86
N GLY A 58 13.90 1.31 19.91
CA GLY A 58 14.68 2.54 19.74
C GLY A 58 15.83 2.69 20.75
N ILE A 59 15.66 2.22 22.01
CA ILE A 59 16.72 2.20 23.03
C ILE A 59 17.92 1.35 22.55
N LEU A 60 17.67 0.12 22.09
CA LEU A 60 18.72 -0.79 21.63
C LEU A 60 19.31 -0.36 20.29
N ALA A 61 18.47 0.01 19.33
CA ALA A 61 18.91 0.40 18.01
C ALA A 61 19.77 1.67 18.00
N SER A 62 19.53 2.59 18.94
CA SER A 62 20.32 3.81 19.09
C SER A 62 21.77 3.56 19.53
N LEU A 63 22.05 2.41 20.17
CA LEU A 63 23.43 2.01 20.51
C LEU A 63 24.30 1.78 19.27
N LEU A 64 23.71 1.36 18.16
CA LEU A 64 24.46 1.11 16.91
C LEU A 64 25.16 2.37 16.39
N TRP A 65 24.61 3.56 16.66
CA TRP A 65 25.21 4.83 16.25
C TRP A 65 26.46 5.21 17.03
N LEU A 66 26.76 4.52 18.13
CA LEU A 66 28.03 4.67 18.85
C LEU A 66 29.19 3.97 18.13
N LEU A 67 28.93 2.95 17.32
CA LEU A 67 29.97 2.18 16.64
C LEU A 67 30.91 3.04 15.76
N PRO A 68 30.41 3.95 14.90
CA PRO A 68 31.27 4.87 14.17
C PRO A 68 32.10 5.79 15.07
N LEU A 69 31.55 6.22 16.21
CA LEU A 69 32.26 7.07 17.16
C LEU A 69 33.37 6.32 17.89
N LEU A 70 33.13 5.04 18.21
CA LEU A 70 34.16 4.17 18.80
C LEU A 70 35.29 3.85 17.81
N ALA A 71 34.98 3.75 16.50
CA ALA A 71 35.99 3.57 15.47
C ALA A 71 36.88 4.81 15.27
N TRP A 72 36.30 6.01 15.40
CA TRP A 72 37.01 7.29 15.24
C TRP A 72 36.76 8.25 16.39
N PRO A 73 37.25 7.96 17.63
CA PRO A 73 36.89 8.69 18.84
C PRO A 73 37.26 10.19 18.77
N ARG A 74 38.39 10.52 18.12
CA ARG A 74 38.84 11.92 17.94
C ARG A 74 37.90 12.75 17.07
N ARG A 75 37.17 12.10 16.15
CA ARG A 75 36.20 12.73 15.23
C ARG A 75 34.75 12.52 15.66
N ALA A 76 34.53 12.13 16.91
CA ALA A 76 33.18 11.79 17.42
C ALA A 76 32.18 12.91 17.20
N LYS A 77 32.52 14.18 17.45
CA LYS A 77 31.61 15.32 17.30
C LYS A 77 31.17 15.59 15.85
N PRO A 78 32.07 15.73 14.84
CA PRO A 78 31.63 15.91 13.45
C PRO A 78 30.90 14.68 12.91
N LEU A 79 31.33 13.46 13.25
CA LEU A 79 30.61 12.24 12.89
C LEU A 79 29.20 12.20 13.46
N ALA A 80 29.07 12.52 14.75
CA ALA A 80 27.75 12.61 15.38
C ALA A 80 26.86 13.66 14.70
N GLY A 81 27.44 14.80 14.28
CA GLY A 81 26.70 15.82 13.54
C GLY A 81 26.19 15.32 12.19
N ALA A 82 27.04 14.64 11.42
CA ALA A 82 26.65 14.07 10.12
C ALA A 82 25.56 12.99 10.27
N ILE A 83 25.74 12.05 11.20
CA ILE A 83 24.74 11.02 11.51
C ILE A 83 23.46 11.69 12.03
N GLY A 84 23.61 12.65 12.96
CA GLY A 84 22.48 13.38 13.54
C GLY A 84 21.62 14.11 12.52
N LEU A 85 22.22 14.64 11.44
CA LEU A 85 21.46 15.27 10.35
C LEU A 85 20.58 14.24 9.63
N VAL A 86 21.10 13.05 9.36
CA VAL A 86 20.33 11.95 8.76
C VAL A 86 19.19 11.52 9.68
N LEU A 87 19.49 11.31 10.98
CA LEU A 87 18.48 10.93 11.97
C LEU A 87 17.39 11.99 12.13
N TRP A 88 17.77 13.26 12.11
CA TRP A 88 16.87 14.40 12.18
C TRP A 88 15.90 14.40 10.99
N THR A 89 16.40 14.21 9.77
CA THR A 89 15.56 14.17 8.56
C THR A 89 14.50 13.07 8.66
N PHE A 90 14.90 11.84 8.99
CA PHE A 90 13.94 10.73 9.09
C PHE A 90 12.97 10.85 10.27
N SER A 91 13.41 11.42 11.39
CA SER A 91 12.51 11.69 12.51
C SER A 91 11.47 12.76 12.16
N LEU A 92 11.86 13.79 11.40
CA LEU A 92 10.93 14.82 10.96
C LEU A 92 9.88 14.28 9.99
N LEU A 93 10.26 13.36 9.08
CA LEU A 93 9.29 12.67 8.23
C LEU A 93 8.25 11.93 9.07
N ASN A 94 8.69 11.18 10.09
CA ASN A 94 7.80 10.49 11.02
C ASN A 94 6.91 11.43 11.81
N LEU A 95 7.48 12.46 12.40
CA LEU A 95 6.74 13.45 13.19
C LEU A 95 5.77 14.25 12.33
N GLY A 96 6.16 14.61 11.11
CA GLY A 96 5.29 15.29 10.14
C GLY A 96 4.09 14.43 9.77
N TYR A 97 4.32 13.17 9.44
CA TYR A 97 3.24 12.22 9.16
C TYR A 97 2.31 12.05 10.37
N PHE A 98 2.88 11.85 11.57
CA PHE A 98 2.10 11.77 12.80
C PHE A 98 1.32 13.06 13.10
N ALA A 99 1.91 14.22 12.85
CA ALA A 99 1.24 15.51 13.05
C ALA A 99 -0.03 15.65 12.20
N ILE A 100 0.02 15.11 10.97
CA ILE A 100 -1.06 15.19 9.98
C ILE A 100 -2.09 14.09 10.24
N TYR A 101 -1.66 12.83 10.31
CA TYR A 101 -2.55 11.67 10.31
C TYR A 101 -2.80 11.06 11.70
N ARG A 102 -2.07 11.52 12.73
CA ARG A 102 -2.11 10.93 14.09
C ARG A 102 -1.83 9.43 14.13
N GLN A 103 -0.95 8.96 13.24
CA GLN A 103 -0.67 7.55 13.01
C GLN A 103 0.83 7.30 12.84
N GLU A 104 1.24 6.06 13.03
CA GLU A 104 2.59 5.59 12.75
C GLU A 104 2.75 5.28 11.25
N PHE A 105 3.97 5.36 10.73
CA PHE A 105 4.27 4.92 9.38
C PHE A 105 4.01 3.42 9.22
N SER A 106 3.12 3.04 8.31
CA SER A 106 3.02 1.65 7.84
C SER A 106 4.07 1.35 6.76
N GLN A 107 4.29 0.07 6.48
CA GLN A 107 5.19 -0.34 5.39
C GLN A 107 4.74 0.20 4.04
N SER A 108 3.43 0.21 3.78
CA SER A 108 2.87 0.72 2.54
C SER A 108 3.08 2.23 2.38
N VAL A 109 2.98 3.00 3.47
CA VAL A 109 3.30 4.44 3.47
C VAL A 109 4.78 4.68 3.17
N LEU A 110 5.68 3.84 3.71
CA LEU A 110 7.11 3.92 3.36
C LEU A 110 7.35 3.68 1.87
N PHE A 111 6.65 2.74 1.26
CA PHE A 111 6.75 2.50 -0.19
C PHE A 111 6.29 3.71 -0.99
N ILE A 112 5.20 4.36 -0.59
CA ILE A 112 4.74 5.61 -1.20
C ILE A 112 5.81 6.70 -1.08
N VAL A 113 6.42 6.87 0.10
CA VAL A 113 7.49 7.86 0.32
C VAL A 113 8.71 7.61 -0.58
N PHE A 114 9.09 6.35 -0.83
CA PHE A 114 10.22 6.02 -1.71
C PHE A 114 9.93 6.29 -3.19
N GLU A 115 8.67 6.39 -3.57
CA GLU A 115 8.22 6.63 -4.94
C GLU A 115 7.78 8.06 -5.19
N SER A 116 7.53 8.84 -4.12
CA SER A 116 7.13 10.24 -4.21
C SER A 116 8.25 11.08 -4.83
N ASN A 117 7.86 12.00 -5.68
CA ASN A 117 8.76 12.97 -6.29
C ASN A 117 8.68 14.35 -5.58
N PRO A 118 9.63 15.29 -5.82
CA PRO A 118 9.63 16.60 -5.16
C PRO A 118 8.36 17.43 -5.38
N ALA A 119 7.66 17.26 -6.50
CA ALA A 119 6.41 17.98 -6.77
C ALA A 119 5.29 17.47 -5.87
N GLU A 120 5.13 16.14 -5.76
CA GLU A 120 4.17 15.51 -4.84
C GLU A 120 4.46 15.87 -3.38
N ALA A 121 5.73 15.88 -2.99
CA ALA A 121 6.13 16.31 -1.66
C ALA A 121 5.78 17.78 -1.40
N GLY A 122 5.95 18.65 -2.40
CA GLY A 122 5.59 20.08 -2.34
C GLY A 122 4.10 20.27 -2.11
N GLU A 123 3.26 19.62 -2.90
CA GLU A 123 1.80 19.69 -2.78
C GLU A 123 1.29 19.08 -1.47
N TYR A 124 1.92 18.00 -1.03
CA TYR A 124 1.62 17.44 0.27
C TYR A 124 1.86 18.46 1.39
N ILE A 125 2.97 19.21 1.31
CA ILE A 125 3.27 20.29 2.26
C ILE A 125 2.23 21.40 2.14
N GLU A 126 1.89 21.88 0.95
CA GLU A 126 0.90 22.96 0.74
C GLU A 126 -0.47 22.60 1.32
N ASN A 127 -0.94 21.37 1.11
CA ASN A 127 -2.24 20.92 1.58
C ASN A 127 -2.33 20.68 3.09
N TYR A 128 -1.24 20.24 3.71
CA TYR A 128 -1.25 19.81 5.12
C TYR A 128 -0.44 20.70 6.05
N PHE A 129 0.25 21.74 5.53
CA PHE A 129 1.03 22.66 6.33
C PHE A 129 0.15 23.44 7.31
N ALA A 130 0.58 23.48 8.56
CA ALA A 130 -0.03 24.30 9.62
C ALA A 130 1.04 25.13 10.34
N TRP A 131 0.76 26.40 10.60
CA TRP A 131 1.72 27.36 11.19
C TRP A 131 2.33 26.89 12.51
N TRP A 132 1.61 26.11 13.33
CA TRP A 132 2.14 25.54 14.57
C TRP A 132 3.27 24.51 14.34
N MET A 133 3.42 23.99 13.15
CA MET A 133 4.51 23.06 12.80
C MET A 133 5.87 23.76 12.82
N ILE A 134 5.93 25.06 12.52
CA ILE A 134 7.18 25.84 12.57
C ILE A 134 7.77 25.87 13.99
N PRO A 135 7.06 26.37 15.02
CA PRO A 135 7.62 26.38 16.37
C PRO A 135 7.93 24.98 16.90
N ALA A 136 7.16 23.94 16.53
CA ALA A 136 7.46 22.55 16.89
C ALA A 136 8.77 22.07 16.25
N LEU A 137 8.98 22.35 14.96
CA LEU A 137 10.22 22.07 14.23
C LEU A 137 11.42 22.78 14.85
N LEU A 138 11.27 24.06 15.16
CA LEU A 138 12.33 24.87 15.80
C LEU A 138 12.68 24.33 17.18
N ALA A 139 11.70 23.99 18.01
CA ALA A 139 11.91 23.43 19.35
C ALA A 139 12.62 22.07 19.27
N TYR A 140 12.18 21.19 18.37
CA TYR A 140 12.80 19.90 18.11
C TYR A 140 14.25 20.03 17.64
N SER A 141 14.49 20.93 16.68
CA SER A 141 15.84 21.19 16.16
C SER A 141 16.77 21.83 17.18
N ALA A 142 16.26 22.75 18.01
CA ALA A 142 17.01 23.35 19.11
C ALA A 142 17.44 22.33 20.16
N GLY A 143 16.57 21.38 20.51
CA GLY A 143 16.90 20.26 21.40
C GLY A 143 18.03 19.38 20.83
N ALA A 144 17.95 19.00 19.56
CA ALA A 144 18.99 18.24 18.87
C ALA A 144 20.32 19.03 18.84
N TRP A 145 20.28 20.30 18.50
CA TRP A 145 21.45 21.18 18.48
C TRP A 145 22.09 21.34 19.88
N TRP A 146 21.28 21.51 20.91
CA TRP A 146 21.75 21.63 22.28
C TRP A 146 22.49 20.35 22.73
N LEU A 147 21.97 19.17 22.43
CA LEU A 147 22.63 17.90 22.72
C LEU A 147 23.94 17.77 21.93
N TRP A 148 23.92 18.05 20.61
CA TRP A 148 25.12 17.99 19.77
C TRP A 148 26.21 18.98 20.20
N ARG A 149 25.84 20.19 20.61
CA ARG A 149 26.79 21.21 21.09
C ARG A 149 27.60 20.72 22.29
N GLY A 150 26.98 19.92 23.16
CA GLY A 150 27.59 19.32 24.33
C GLY A 150 28.58 18.17 24.05
N LEU A 151 28.64 17.68 22.80
CA LEU A 151 29.53 16.57 22.44
C LEU A 151 30.98 17.03 22.32
N ARG A 152 31.90 16.14 22.71
CA ARG A 152 33.36 16.31 22.64
C ARG A 152 33.99 15.07 22.01
N PRO A 153 35.27 15.12 21.54
CA PRO A 153 36.04 13.92 21.23
C PRO A 153 36.00 12.93 22.39
N LEU A 154 35.87 11.64 22.08
CA LEU A 154 35.80 10.60 23.09
C LEU A 154 37.21 10.17 23.56
N ALA A 155 37.42 10.09 24.85
CA ALA A 155 38.65 9.55 25.44
C ALA A 155 38.44 8.05 25.75
N VAL A 156 38.62 7.20 24.70
CA VAL A 156 38.45 5.74 24.80
C VAL A 156 39.67 5.05 24.21
N SER A 157 40.25 4.10 24.96
CA SER A 157 41.36 3.29 24.47
C SER A 157 40.91 2.35 23.35
N ARG A 158 41.79 1.96 22.42
CA ARG A 158 41.43 1.05 21.32
C ARG A 158 40.87 -0.29 21.80
N ALA A 159 41.46 -0.85 22.88
CA ALA A 159 40.97 -2.10 23.47
C ALA A 159 39.56 -1.94 24.05
N ALA A 160 39.31 -0.84 24.78
CA ALA A 160 37.99 -0.53 25.32
C ALA A 160 36.96 -0.27 24.21
N ALA A 161 37.33 0.43 23.14
CA ALA A 161 36.47 0.65 22.00
C ALA A 161 36.05 -0.66 21.32
N GLY A 162 37.01 -1.60 21.14
CA GLY A 162 36.72 -2.93 20.60
C GLY A 162 35.79 -3.75 21.51
N ALA A 163 36.06 -3.76 22.81
CA ALA A 163 35.20 -4.46 23.76
C ALA A 163 33.78 -3.91 23.81
N LEU A 164 33.62 -2.58 23.78
CA LEU A 164 32.33 -1.92 23.75
C LEU A 164 31.60 -2.18 22.42
N ALA A 165 32.30 -2.17 21.30
CA ALA A 165 31.71 -2.48 20.00
C ALA A 165 31.18 -3.93 19.94
N LEU A 166 31.96 -4.89 20.49
CA LEU A 166 31.52 -6.28 20.65
C LEU A 166 30.29 -6.41 21.56
N ALA A 167 30.28 -5.70 22.68
CA ALA A 167 29.16 -5.70 23.62
C ALA A 167 27.89 -5.13 22.97
N ILE A 168 28.00 -4.03 22.21
CA ILE A 168 26.87 -3.44 21.46
C ILE A 168 26.36 -4.41 20.40
N ALA A 169 27.28 -5.02 19.62
CA ALA A 169 26.91 -6.02 18.62
C ALA A 169 26.17 -7.21 19.25
N ALA A 170 26.67 -7.71 20.38
CA ALA A 170 26.03 -8.80 21.11
C ALA A 170 24.62 -8.41 21.60
N LEU A 171 24.46 -7.22 22.18
CA LEU A 171 23.15 -6.73 22.68
C LEU A 171 22.10 -6.61 21.58
N VAL A 172 22.52 -6.27 20.35
CA VAL A 172 21.59 -6.14 19.20
C VAL A 172 21.30 -7.51 18.57
N VAL A 173 22.31 -8.39 18.49
CA VAL A 173 22.23 -9.67 17.77
C VAL A 173 21.62 -10.78 18.63
N LEU A 174 21.99 -10.90 19.92
CA LEU A 174 21.58 -12.00 20.78
C LEU A 174 20.06 -12.16 20.95
N PRO A 175 19.24 -11.10 21.07
CA PRO A 175 17.80 -11.26 21.17
C PRO A 175 17.18 -11.90 19.93
N GLY A 176 17.70 -11.57 18.74
CA GLY A 176 17.27 -12.18 17.48
C GLY A 176 17.64 -13.66 17.38
N THR A 177 18.91 -13.99 17.68
CA THR A 177 19.39 -15.38 17.66
C THR A 177 18.68 -16.25 18.70
N TYR A 178 18.45 -15.73 19.91
CA TYR A 178 17.68 -16.44 20.94
C TYR A 178 16.27 -16.79 20.44
N ARG A 179 15.57 -15.84 19.76
CA ARG A 179 14.24 -16.10 19.20
C ARG A 179 14.26 -17.17 18.11
N ILE A 180 15.31 -17.20 17.25
CA ILE A 180 15.47 -18.21 16.20
C ILE A 180 15.60 -19.60 16.84
N VAL A 181 16.50 -19.75 17.81
CA VAL A 181 16.73 -20.99 18.53
C VAL A 181 15.48 -21.43 19.32
N TYR A 182 14.86 -20.52 20.05
CA TYR A 182 13.63 -20.81 20.80
C TYR A 182 12.48 -21.26 19.92
N LYS A 183 12.30 -20.65 18.72
CA LYS A 183 11.28 -21.04 17.74
C LYS A 183 11.69 -22.22 16.87
N LYS A 184 12.83 -22.87 17.13
CA LYS A 184 13.36 -24.01 16.36
C LYS A 184 13.44 -23.76 14.85
N LYS A 185 13.71 -22.51 14.44
CA LYS A 185 13.92 -22.15 13.04
C LYS A 185 15.35 -22.49 12.61
N PRO A 186 15.61 -22.75 11.30
CA PRO A 186 16.96 -22.98 10.81
C PRO A 186 17.85 -21.74 11.06
N LEU A 187 19.09 -21.99 11.48
CA LEU A 187 20.13 -20.97 11.66
C LEU A 187 20.86 -20.74 10.33
N ASP A 188 20.15 -20.15 9.36
CA ASP A 188 20.72 -19.70 8.11
C ASP A 188 20.83 -18.17 8.04
N ALA A 189 21.57 -17.68 7.03
CA ALA A 189 21.78 -16.25 6.83
C ALA A 189 20.47 -15.48 6.58
N GLY A 190 19.49 -16.10 5.93
CA GLY A 190 18.18 -15.51 5.64
C GLY A 190 17.37 -15.29 6.92
N THR A 191 17.24 -16.35 7.73
CA THR A 191 16.52 -16.30 9.02
C THR A 191 17.19 -15.32 9.99
N PHE A 192 18.53 -15.25 9.98
CA PHE A 192 19.28 -14.31 10.82
C PHE A 192 19.05 -12.85 10.39
N THR A 193 19.18 -12.54 9.10
CA THR A 193 18.97 -11.18 8.58
C THR A 193 17.53 -10.72 8.77
N GLN A 194 16.56 -11.61 8.63
CA GLN A 194 15.16 -11.30 8.90
C GLN A 194 14.91 -11.02 10.38
N ALA A 195 15.51 -11.79 11.30
CA ALA A 195 15.38 -11.57 12.74
C ALA A 195 16.01 -10.23 13.17
N LEU A 196 17.15 -9.86 12.58
CA LEU A 196 17.80 -8.58 12.79
C LEU A 196 16.94 -7.43 12.24
N ALA A 197 16.44 -7.56 11.02
CA ALA A 197 15.55 -6.58 10.40
C ALA A 197 14.31 -6.34 11.27
N ASN A 198 13.62 -7.40 11.70
CA ASN A 198 12.45 -7.30 12.57
C ASN A 198 12.77 -6.67 13.95
N GLY A 199 14.02 -6.78 14.40
CA GLY A 199 14.49 -6.13 15.63
C GLY A 199 14.76 -4.63 15.47
N LEU A 200 15.16 -4.19 14.29
CA LEU A 200 15.52 -2.80 13.99
C LEU A 200 14.34 -2.01 13.41
N GLU A 201 13.51 -2.65 12.59
CA GLU A 201 12.42 -2.01 11.83
C GLU A 201 11.50 -1.10 12.66
N PRO A 202 11.13 -1.43 13.93
CA PRO A 202 10.27 -0.54 14.70
C PRO A 202 10.93 0.77 15.13
N ALA A 203 12.25 0.94 14.96
CA ALA A 203 13.00 2.10 15.43
C ALA A 203 13.35 3.06 14.29
N VAL A 204 13.07 4.34 14.47
CA VAL A 204 13.54 5.41 13.57
C VAL A 204 15.07 5.57 13.73
N PRO A 205 15.84 5.68 12.64
CA PRO A 205 15.46 5.66 11.21
C PRO A 205 15.54 4.27 10.56
N TRP A 206 15.80 3.22 11.34
CA TRP A 206 15.98 1.86 10.82
C TRP A 206 14.77 1.36 10.04
N GLN A 207 13.55 1.81 10.40
CA GLN A 207 12.35 1.48 9.65
C GLN A 207 12.45 1.89 8.17
N PHE A 208 13.12 3.01 7.85
CA PHE A 208 13.33 3.42 6.47
C PHE A 208 14.34 2.53 5.74
N ALA A 209 15.45 2.18 6.40
CA ALA A 209 16.46 1.31 5.81
C ALA A 209 15.93 -0.11 5.59
N VAL A 210 15.22 -0.67 6.57
CA VAL A 210 14.59 -1.99 6.47
C VAL A 210 13.44 -1.95 5.48
N GLY A 211 12.62 -0.89 5.51
CA GLY A 211 11.54 -0.65 4.56
C GLY A 211 12.04 -0.57 3.13
N TYR A 212 13.13 0.17 2.88
CA TYR A 212 13.76 0.24 1.55
C TYR A 212 14.28 -1.14 1.08
N ALA A 213 14.94 -1.89 1.97
CA ALA A 213 15.41 -3.23 1.63
C ALA A 213 14.26 -4.21 1.33
N LYS A 214 13.12 -4.06 2.00
CA LYS A 214 11.89 -4.80 1.70
C LYS A 214 11.29 -4.36 0.35
N TYR A 215 11.21 -3.06 0.10
CA TYR A 215 10.76 -2.48 -1.16
C TYR A 215 11.58 -2.98 -2.36
N GLU A 216 12.91 -2.88 -2.29
CA GLU A 216 13.82 -3.40 -3.32
C GLU A 216 13.68 -4.91 -3.55
N ARG A 217 13.46 -5.67 -2.48
CA ARG A 217 13.20 -7.11 -2.61
C ARG A 217 11.88 -7.37 -3.31
N HIS A 218 10.85 -6.62 -2.95
CA HIS A 218 9.54 -6.70 -3.56
C HIS A 218 9.60 -6.37 -5.06
N LEU A 219 10.27 -5.28 -5.42
CA LEU A 219 10.49 -4.91 -6.84
C LEU A 219 11.21 -6.02 -7.62
N ARG A 220 12.29 -6.59 -7.06
CA ARG A 220 13.01 -7.69 -7.71
C ARG A 220 12.17 -8.95 -7.85
N GLN A 221 11.37 -9.27 -6.85
CA GLN A 221 10.41 -10.37 -6.94
C GLN A 221 9.38 -10.11 -8.03
N MET A 222 8.85 -8.90 -8.13
CA MET A 222 7.91 -8.50 -9.17
C MET A 222 8.53 -8.60 -10.58
N GLN A 223 9.77 -8.12 -10.77
CA GLN A 223 10.49 -8.25 -12.04
C GLN A 223 10.74 -9.71 -12.42
N ALA A 224 11.16 -10.54 -11.45
CA ALA A 224 11.32 -11.97 -11.66
C ALA A 224 10.01 -12.66 -12.02
N LEU A 225 8.89 -12.18 -11.45
CA LEU A 225 7.55 -12.67 -11.77
C LEU A 225 7.11 -12.29 -13.17
N LEU A 226 7.46 -11.09 -13.66
CA LEU A 226 7.22 -10.69 -15.04
C LEU A 226 7.84 -11.67 -16.02
N GLU A 227 9.10 -12.08 -15.77
CA GLU A 227 9.77 -13.11 -16.56
C GLU A 227 9.15 -14.51 -16.36
N GLN A 228 8.73 -14.81 -15.14
CA GLN A 228 8.16 -16.11 -14.78
C GLN A 228 6.70 -16.25 -15.22
N ASN A 229 5.90 -15.17 -15.22
CA ASN A 229 4.52 -15.14 -15.71
C ASN A 229 4.40 -15.51 -17.19
N ARG A 230 5.45 -15.31 -17.99
CA ARG A 230 5.54 -15.90 -19.33
C ARG A 230 5.62 -17.42 -19.33
N ARG A 231 5.84 -18.07 -18.18
CA ARG A 231 6.04 -19.50 -17.97
C ARG A 231 5.03 -20.13 -17.02
N VAL A 232 4.10 -19.33 -16.44
CA VAL A 232 3.04 -19.88 -15.59
C VAL A 232 2.17 -20.82 -16.44
N PRO A 233 2.03 -22.08 -16.04
CA PRO A 233 1.23 -23.01 -16.82
C PRO A 233 -0.22 -22.54 -16.90
N PRO A 234 -0.89 -22.77 -18.04
CA PRO A 234 -2.30 -22.47 -18.20
C PRO A 234 -3.13 -23.24 -17.17
N VAL A 235 -4.33 -22.72 -16.85
CA VAL A 235 -5.25 -23.48 -15.99
C VAL A 235 -5.63 -24.80 -16.67
N ALA A 236 -5.63 -25.87 -15.88
CA ALA A 236 -6.08 -27.16 -16.38
C ALA A 236 -7.62 -27.23 -16.46
N ARG A 237 -8.14 -28.09 -17.34
CA ARG A 237 -9.57 -28.37 -17.49
C ARG A 237 -10.42 -27.12 -17.76
N LEU A 238 -9.88 -26.13 -18.50
CA LEU A 238 -10.64 -24.97 -18.89
C LEU A 238 -11.81 -25.38 -19.80
N ALA A 239 -13.02 -25.08 -19.35
CA ALA A 239 -14.24 -25.18 -20.14
C ALA A 239 -14.90 -23.80 -20.24
N ASP A 240 -15.42 -23.48 -21.41
CA ASP A 240 -16.10 -22.23 -21.71
C ASP A 240 -17.48 -22.52 -22.30
N ALA A 241 -18.55 -22.14 -21.60
CA ALA A 241 -19.92 -22.32 -22.05
C ALA A 241 -20.25 -21.50 -23.31
N HIS A 242 -19.41 -20.52 -23.66
CA HIS A 242 -19.57 -19.63 -24.80
C HIS A 242 -18.47 -19.76 -25.86
N ALA A 243 -17.74 -20.89 -25.85
CA ALA A 243 -16.66 -21.14 -26.80
C ALA A 243 -17.12 -20.90 -28.25
N GLY A 244 -16.32 -20.14 -29.02
CA GLY A 244 -16.61 -19.80 -30.41
C GLY A 244 -17.78 -18.84 -30.63
N GLN A 245 -18.40 -18.30 -29.58
CA GLN A 245 -19.51 -17.34 -29.73
C GLN A 245 -18.99 -15.91 -29.59
N PRO A 246 -19.34 -15.01 -30.55
CA PRO A 246 -18.95 -13.60 -30.45
C PRO A 246 -19.43 -12.97 -29.15
N SER A 247 -18.52 -12.30 -28.47
CA SER A 247 -18.83 -11.66 -27.19
C SER A 247 -17.78 -10.62 -26.77
N THR A 248 -18.21 -9.58 -26.06
CA THR A 248 -17.35 -8.52 -25.52
C THR A 248 -17.52 -8.44 -24.02
N LEU A 249 -16.49 -8.82 -23.27
CA LEU A 249 -16.47 -8.78 -21.82
C LEU A 249 -15.53 -7.68 -21.36
N VAL A 250 -16.02 -6.80 -20.49
CA VAL A 250 -15.28 -5.62 -20.02
C VAL A 250 -15.16 -5.64 -18.51
N LEU A 251 -13.93 -5.47 -18.02
CA LEU A 251 -13.61 -5.24 -16.64
C LEU A 251 -13.13 -3.80 -16.46
N VAL A 252 -13.90 -2.99 -15.75
CA VAL A 252 -13.51 -1.61 -15.42
C VAL A 252 -13.05 -1.57 -13.97
N ILE A 253 -11.80 -1.17 -13.77
CA ILE A 253 -11.16 -1.00 -12.47
C ILE A 253 -11.11 0.49 -12.18
N GLY A 254 -11.87 0.93 -11.16
CA GLY A 254 -11.79 2.28 -10.60
C GLY A 254 -10.66 2.38 -9.58
N GLU A 255 -10.41 3.57 -9.12
CA GLU A 255 -9.34 3.90 -8.16
C GLU A 255 -9.92 4.76 -7.03
N SER A 256 -9.69 4.35 -5.77
CA SER A 256 -10.00 5.14 -4.55
C SER A 256 -11.49 5.53 -4.39
N THR A 257 -12.42 4.90 -5.12
CA THR A 257 -13.84 5.31 -5.09
C THR A 257 -14.56 4.67 -3.91
N SER A 258 -14.95 5.50 -2.94
CA SER A 258 -15.79 5.09 -1.82
C SER A 258 -17.26 5.03 -2.23
N ARG A 259 -17.93 3.91 -1.95
CA ARG A 259 -19.37 3.79 -2.20
C ARG A 259 -20.21 4.76 -1.35
N GLN A 260 -19.67 5.23 -0.21
CA GLN A 260 -20.33 6.17 0.69
C GLN A 260 -20.59 7.53 0.05
N HIS A 261 -19.79 7.88 -0.98
CA HIS A 261 -19.93 9.11 -1.75
C HIS A 261 -20.66 8.91 -3.09
N MET A 262 -21.31 7.77 -3.31
CA MET A 262 -22.12 7.53 -4.52
C MET A 262 -23.62 7.58 -4.20
N SER A 263 -24.35 8.46 -4.89
CA SER A 263 -25.82 8.53 -4.74
C SER A 263 -26.52 7.23 -5.11
N LEU A 264 -25.95 6.44 -6.02
CA LEU A 264 -26.41 5.08 -6.34
C LEU A 264 -26.48 4.16 -5.10
N TYR A 265 -25.67 4.41 -4.09
CA TYR A 265 -25.65 3.70 -2.80
C TYR A 265 -26.31 4.48 -1.66
N GLY A 266 -26.96 5.61 -1.97
CA GLY A 266 -27.73 6.38 -0.99
C GLY A 266 -27.06 7.63 -0.43
N TYR A 267 -25.94 8.07 -1.03
CA TYR A 267 -25.34 9.35 -0.67
C TYR A 267 -26.28 10.52 -0.99
N SER A 268 -26.25 11.55 -0.16
CA SER A 268 -27.22 12.66 -0.21
C SER A 268 -27.04 13.61 -1.42
N ARG A 269 -25.84 13.66 -1.99
CA ARG A 269 -25.56 14.44 -3.20
C ARG A 269 -25.67 13.58 -4.46
N PRO A 270 -26.17 14.12 -5.60
CA PRO A 270 -26.31 13.38 -6.84
C PRO A 270 -24.94 13.19 -7.54
N THR A 271 -24.11 12.34 -7.00
CA THR A 271 -22.74 12.07 -7.47
C THR A 271 -22.68 10.94 -8.51
N SER A 272 -23.77 10.19 -8.69
CA SER A 272 -23.84 9.11 -9.70
C SER A 272 -25.15 9.11 -10.51
N PRO A 273 -25.59 10.27 -11.08
CA PRO A 273 -26.91 10.41 -11.69
C PRO A 273 -27.09 9.58 -12.95
N ARG A 274 -26.03 9.34 -13.75
CA ARG A 274 -26.13 8.55 -14.99
C ARG A 274 -26.27 7.06 -14.67
N LEU A 275 -25.50 6.53 -13.74
CA LEU A 275 -25.66 5.15 -13.29
C LEU A 275 -27.01 4.94 -12.58
N GLU A 276 -27.51 5.93 -11.84
CA GLU A 276 -28.85 5.89 -11.29
C GLU A 276 -29.94 5.83 -12.37
N SER A 277 -29.80 6.58 -13.44
CA SER A 277 -30.76 6.57 -14.56
C SER A 277 -30.86 5.21 -15.26
N MET A 278 -29.85 4.38 -15.13
CA MET A 278 -29.82 3.02 -15.68
C MET A 278 -29.87 1.92 -14.60
N ARG A 279 -30.30 2.26 -13.37
CA ARG A 279 -30.35 1.35 -12.21
C ARG A 279 -31.06 0.03 -12.51
N ASP A 280 -32.16 0.05 -13.25
CA ASP A 280 -32.93 -1.15 -13.63
C ASP A 280 -32.17 -2.10 -14.57
N GLN A 281 -31.08 -1.62 -15.20
CA GLN A 281 -30.22 -2.40 -16.06
C GLN A 281 -28.95 -2.88 -15.34
N LEU A 282 -28.76 -2.46 -14.08
CA LEU A 282 -27.57 -2.75 -13.28
C LEU A 282 -27.89 -3.72 -12.15
N ALA A 283 -27.00 -4.67 -11.91
CA ALA A 283 -26.91 -5.32 -10.61
C ALA A 283 -25.94 -4.51 -9.74
N VAL A 284 -26.46 -3.91 -8.68
CA VAL A 284 -25.70 -3.07 -7.73
C VAL A 284 -25.49 -3.89 -6.46
N PHE A 285 -24.27 -4.34 -6.22
CA PHE A 285 -23.93 -5.13 -5.05
C PHE A 285 -23.58 -4.22 -3.88
N ARG A 286 -24.22 -4.43 -2.74
CA ARG A 286 -24.21 -3.47 -1.62
C ARG A 286 -23.18 -3.75 -0.54
N GLN A 287 -22.65 -4.98 -0.44
CA GLN A 287 -21.75 -5.39 0.64
C GLN A 287 -20.41 -5.94 0.11
N VAL A 288 -19.81 -5.20 -0.84
CA VAL A 288 -18.51 -5.57 -1.38
C VAL A 288 -17.40 -4.76 -0.72
N ALA A 289 -16.33 -5.45 -0.35
CA ALA A 289 -15.14 -4.86 0.25
C ALA A 289 -13.87 -5.26 -0.53
N ALA A 290 -12.91 -4.34 -0.60
CA ALA A 290 -11.53 -4.65 -0.95
C ALA A 290 -10.83 -5.35 0.22
N SER A 291 -9.80 -6.13 -0.04
CA SER A 291 -8.99 -6.80 0.98
C SER A 291 -7.91 -5.90 1.57
N ARG A 292 -7.44 -4.95 0.78
CA ARG A 292 -6.37 -4.00 1.11
C ARG A 292 -6.79 -2.58 0.72
N PRO A 293 -6.27 -1.53 1.38
CA PRO A 293 -6.62 -0.15 1.04
C PRO A 293 -5.65 0.46 0.02
N TYR A 294 -4.98 -0.36 -0.79
CA TYR A 294 -3.95 0.06 -1.75
C TYR A 294 -4.07 -0.72 -3.04
N THR A 295 -3.89 -0.04 -4.16
CA THR A 295 -4.11 -0.52 -5.53
C THR A 295 -3.37 -1.82 -5.84
N ILE A 296 -2.06 -1.84 -5.61
CA ILE A 296 -1.22 -2.97 -6.01
C ILE A 296 -1.61 -4.23 -5.26
N GLU A 297 -1.69 -4.11 -3.94
CA GLU A 297 -1.98 -5.24 -3.04
C GLU A 297 -3.40 -5.78 -3.27
N THR A 298 -4.36 -4.92 -3.59
CA THR A 298 -5.71 -5.35 -3.94
C THR A 298 -5.75 -6.04 -5.29
N LEU A 299 -5.10 -5.48 -6.32
CA LEU A 299 -5.15 -6.06 -7.67
C LEU A 299 -4.34 -7.36 -7.78
N GLN A 300 -3.30 -7.55 -6.96
CA GLN A 300 -2.63 -8.85 -6.82
C GLN A 300 -3.62 -9.95 -6.45
N GLN A 301 -4.56 -9.66 -5.56
CA GLN A 301 -5.56 -10.62 -5.12
C GLN A 301 -6.74 -10.69 -6.11
N ALA A 302 -7.27 -9.55 -6.52
CA ALA A 302 -8.45 -9.51 -7.38
C ALA A 302 -8.24 -10.14 -8.77
N LEU A 303 -7.04 -10.00 -9.34
CA LEU A 303 -6.74 -10.47 -10.69
C LEU A 303 -6.04 -11.83 -10.73
N THR A 304 -5.86 -12.50 -9.58
CA THR A 304 -5.23 -13.83 -9.47
C THR A 304 -6.00 -14.73 -8.50
N PHE A 305 -5.42 -15.84 -8.11
CA PHE A 305 -5.97 -16.73 -7.08
C PHE A 305 -5.53 -16.37 -5.65
N ALA A 306 -4.74 -15.30 -5.48
CA ALA A 306 -4.30 -14.88 -4.17
C ALA A 306 -5.45 -14.30 -3.35
N ASP A 307 -5.41 -14.52 -2.05
CA ASP A 307 -6.34 -13.96 -1.06
C ASP A 307 -5.60 -13.71 0.27
N GLN A 308 -6.31 -13.29 1.30
CA GLN A 308 -5.72 -13.01 2.61
C GLN A 308 -5.17 -14.26 3.32
N GLU A 309 -5.63 -15.44 2.95
CA GLU A 309 -5.16 -16.73 3.50
C GLU A 309 -3.96 -17.27 2.70
N HIS A 310 -3.93 -16.99 1.39
CA HIS A 310 -2.91 -17.47 0.45
C HIS A 310 -2.33 -16.30 -0.37
N PRO A 311 -1.67 -15.33 0.27
CA PRO A 311 -1.25 -14.10 -0.39
C PRO A 311 -0.20 -14.30 -1.48
N ASP A 312 0.59 -15.37 -1.42
CA ASP A 312 1.69 -15.63 -2.36
C ASP A 312 1.23 -16.31 -3.66
N LEU A 313 -0.03 -16.73 -3.78
CA LEU A 313 -0.52 -17.40 -4.98
C LEU A 313 -0.45 -16.54 -6.25
N TYR A 314 -0.43 -15.21 -6.14
CA TYR A 314 -0.23 -14.33 -7.30
C TYR A 314 1.12 -14.57 -7.99
N LEU A 315 2.09 -15.17 -7.28
CA LEU A 315 3.43 -15.48 -7.77
C LEU A 315 3.49 -16.73 -8.67
N SER A 316 2.56 -17.64 -8.49
CA SER A 316 2.61 -18.99 -9.07
C SER A 316 1.36 -19.39 -9.84
N SER A 317 0.32 -18.57 -9.82
CA SER A 317 -0.94 -18.84 -10.51
C SER A 317 -1.15 -17.93 -11.71
N PRO A 318 -1.87 -18.38 -12.76
CA PRO A 318 -2.22 -17.53 -13.88
C PRO A 318 -3.17 -16.40 -13.46
N SER A 319 -3.02 -15.26 -14.11
CA SER A 319 -3.93 -14.15 -13.91
C SER A 319 -5.24 -14.31 -14.69
N LEU A 320 -6.20 -13.46 -14.38
CA LEU A 320 -7.45 -13.37 -15.14
C LEU A 320 -7.20 -13.13 -16.64
N MET A 321 -6.21 -12.29 -17.01
CA MET A 321 -5.83 -12.03 -18.40
C MET A 321 -5.36 -13.30 -19.11
N ASN A 322 -4.53 -14.12 -18.44
CA ASN A 322 -4.06 -15.38 -18.97
C ASN A 322 -5.20 -16.38 -19.18
N ILE A 323 -6.14 -16.46 -18.23
CA ILE A 323 -7.31 -17.35 -18.36
C ILE A 323 -8.20 -16.89 -19.53
N MET A 324 -8.42 -15.60 -19.69
CA MET A 324 -9.24 -15.08 -20.80
C MET A 324 -8.58 -15.33 -22.16
N LYS A 325 -7.25 -15.17 -22.27
CA LYS A 325 -6.49 -15.56 -23.49
C LYS A 325 -6.63 -17.05 -23.76
N GLN A 326 -6.45 -17.89 -22.74
CA GLN A 326 -6.60 -19.34 -22.87
C GLN A 326 -8.03 -19.73 -23.31
N ALA A 327 -9.05 -18.98 -22.87
CA ALA A 327 -10.43 -19.16 -23.32
C ALA A 327 -10.69 -18.62 -24.75
N GLY A 328 -9.66 -18.13 -25.44
CA GLY A 328 -9.76 -17.67 -26.84
C GLY A 328 -10.28 -16.25 -27.01
N TYR A 329 -10.19 -15.41 -26.00
CA TYR A 329 -10.46 -13.98 -26.13
C TYR A 329 -9.20 -13.25 -26.60
N LYS A 330 -9.33 -12.32 -27.55
CA LYS A 330 -8.32 -11.28 -27.76
C LYS A 330 -8.45 -10.28 -26.61
N THR A 331 -7.33 -9.92 -26.01
CA THR A 331 -7.30 -9.20 -24.75
C THR A 331 -6.65 -7.84 -24.90
N TRP A 332 -7.25 -6.82 -24.25
CA TRP A 332 -6.74 -5.45 -24.25
C TRP A 332 -6.67 -4.90 -22.82
N TRP A 333 -5.71 -4.01 -22.60
CA TRP A 333 -5.62 -3.21 -21.39
C TRP A 333 -5.51 -1.73 -21.74
N ILE A 334 -6.52 -0.94 -21.38
CA ILE A 334 -6.51 0.52 -21.48
C ILE A 334 -6.27 1.06 -20.08
N THR A 335 -5.27 1.91 -19.89
CA THR A 335 -5.00 2.49 -18.57
C THR A 335 -4.73 3.99 -18.63
N ASN A 336 -5.36 4.73 -17.71
CA ASN A 336 -5.04 6.11 -17.39
C ASN A 336 -4.17 6.23 -16.13
N GLN A 337 -3.81 5.11 -15.50
CA GLN A 337 -2.84 5.07 -14.42
C GLN A 337 -1.44 5.41 -14.91
N GLN A 338 -0.61 5.94 -14.03
CA GLN A 338 0.79 6.20 -14.34
C GLN A 338 1.54 4.89 -14.58
N THR A 339 2.38 4.87 -15.62
CA THR A 339 3.10 3.66 -16.03
C THR A 339 4.60 3.73 -15.78
N LEU A 340 5.14 4.90 -15.39
CA LEU A 340 6.58 5.16 -15.36
C LEU A 340 7.20 5.18 -13.93
N SER A 341 6.57 4.59 -12.93
CA SER A 341 7.17 4.42 -11.60
C SER A 341 7.57 2.97 -11.33
N GLY A 342 8.53 2.74 -10.44
CA GLY A 342 8.98 1.40 -10.06
C GLY A 342 7.85 0.54 -9.46
N ARG A 343 6.90 1.19 -8.75
CA ARG A 343 5.73 0.53 -8.15
C ARG A 343 4.71 0.10 -9.21
N ASN A 344 4.51 0.90 -10.24
CA ASN A 344 3.58 0.61 -11.32
C ASN A 344 4.07 -0.54 -12.21
N THR A 345 5.28 -1.08 -11.97
CA THR A 345 5.81 -2.26 -12.66
C THR A 345 4.86 -3.46 -12.53
N LEU A 346 4.18 -3.65 -11.39
CA LEU A 346 3.21 -4.74 -11.25
C LEU A 346 1.94 -4.49 -12.09
N LEU A 347 1.41 -3.27 -12.07
CA LEU A 347 0.25 -2.91 -12.90
C LEU A 347 0.59 -3.05 -14.37
N ALA A 348 1.78 -2.58 -14.77
CA ALA A 348 2.32 -2.80 -16.12
C ALA A 348 2.45 -4.29 -16.43
N SER A 349 2.81 -5.14 -15.43
CA SER A 349 2.93 -6.58 -15.62
C SER A 349 1.60 -7.26 -15.94
N PHE A 350 0.52 -6.84 -15.31
CA PHE A 350 -0.81 -7.33 -15.66
C PHE A 350 -1.23 -6.85 -17.05
N ALA A 351 -0.94 -5.59 -17.37
CA ALA A 351 -1.21 -5.05 -18.71
C ALA A 351 -0.42 -5.82 -19.78
N GLU A 352 0.87 -6.09 -19.57
CA GLU A 352 1.73 -6.82 -20.51
C GLU A 352 1.30 -8.28 -20.77
N GLN A 353 0.45 -8.84 -19.91
CA GLN A 353 -0.14 -10.15 -20.12
C GLN A 353 -1.29 -10.13 -21.14
N THR A 354 -1.81 -8.95 -21.50
CA THR A 354 -2.80 -8.80 -22.58
C THR A 354 -2.13 -8.76 -23.96
N ASP A 355 -2.92 -8.94 -25.04
CA ASP A 355 -2.40 -8.90 -26.41
C ASP A 355 -2.03 -7.50 -26.84
N GLU A 356 -2.81 -6.50 -26.43
CA GLU A 356 -2.58 -5.08 -26.76
C GLU A 356 -2.79 -4.18 -25.53
N GLN A 357 -1.94 -3.15 -25.40
CA GLN A 357 -2.00 -2.18 -24.30
C GLN A 357 -2.13 -0.75 -24.84
N VAL A 358 -2.91 0.07 -24.15
CA VAL A 358 -3.04 1.50 -24.41
C VAL A 358 -2.74 2.27 -23.13
N TYR A 359 -1.58 2.90 -23.08
CA TYR A 359 -1.12 3.72 -21.98
C TYR A 359 -1.42 5.19 -22.26
N LEU A 360 -2.32 5.81 -21.51
CA LEU A 360 -2.77 7.18 -21.73
C LEU A 360 -2.03 8.20 -20.89
N ASN A 361 -1.56 7.79 -19.70
CA ASN A 361 -0.85 8.66 -18.79
C ASN A 361 0.63 8.26 -18.71
N GLN A 362 1.46 9.03 -19.44
CA GLN A 362 2.92 8.85 -19.45
C GLN A 362 3.63 9.82 -18.50
N ALA A 363 2.88 10.56 -17.68
CA ALA A 363 3.45 11.46 -16.71
C ALA A 363 4.16 10.70 -15.59
N ARG A 364 5.27 11.28 -15.09
CA ARG A 364 5.98 10.76 -13.91
C ARG A 364 5.40 11.28 -12.60
N SER A 365 4.48 12.23 -12.67
CA SER A 365 3.84 12.88 -11.53
C SER A 365 2.36 12.50 -11.45
N GLN A 366 1.88 12.20 -10.26
CA GLN A 366 0.46 11.94 -9.99
C GLN A 366 -0.42 13.18 -10.21
N ASN A 367 0.18 14.34 -10.32
CA ASN A 367 -0.48 15.63 -10.61
C ASN A 367 -0.73 15.88 -12.08
N ALA A 368 -0.47 14.89 -12.94
CA ALA A 368 -0.81 15.05 -14.33
C ALA A 368 -2.32 15.21 -14.47
N TYR A 369 -2.72 16.27 -15.18
CA TYR A 369 -4.08 16.47 -15.66
C TYR A 369 -4.39 15.42 -16.76
N SER A 370 -4.64 14.19 -16.35
CA SER A 370 -5.09 13.14 -17.24
C SER A 370 -6.47 12.69 -16.81
N HIS A 371 -7.48 13.08 -17.57
CA HIS A 371 -8.86 12.77 -17.26
C HIS A 371 -9.27 11.40 -17.81
N ASP A 372 -10.04 10.64 -17.07
CA ASP A 372 -10.46 9.29 -17.45
C ASP A 372 -11.35 9.23 -18.68
N GLY A 373 -11.96 10.33 -19.10
CA GLY A 373 -12.64 10.40 -20.38
C GLY A 373 -11.75 10.06 -21.60
N ASN A 374 -10.42 10.19 -21.44
CA ASN A 374 -9.46 9.80 -22.46
C ASN A 374 -9.50 8.30 -22.81
N VAL A 375 -10.04 7.43 -21.94
CA VAL A 375 -10.20 5.99 -22.22
C VAL A 375 -11.29 5.71 -23.27
N LEU A 376 -12.21 6.65 -23.46
CA LEU A 376 -13.41 6.43 -24.29
C LEU A 376 -13.09 6.22 -25.78
N ASP A 377 -12.14 6.96 -26.33
CA ASP A 377 -11.78 6.85 -27.74
C ASP A 377 -11.01 5.56 -28.07
N PRO A 378 -9.96 5.16 -27.30
CA PRO A 378 -9.38 3.83 -27.48
C PRO A 378 -10.39 2.70 -27.26
N PHE A 379 -11.27 2.82 -26.28
CA PHE A 379 -12.32 1.83 -26.06
C PHE A 379 -13.23 1.67 -27.28
N ALA A 380 -13.67 2.78 -27.88
CA ALA A 380 -14.49 2.73 -29.12
C ALA A 380 -13.74 2.08 -30.29
N ARG A 381 -12.42 2.36 -30.44
CA ARG A 381 -11.59 1.72 -31.48
C ARG A 381 -11.47 0.21 -31.26
N ILE A 382 -11.33 -0.23 -30.03
CA ILE A 382 -11.25 -1.66 -29.68
C ILE A 382 -12.60 -2.34 -29.91
N LEU A 383 -13.71 -1.69 -29.62
CA LEU A 383 -15.05 -2.22 -29.97
C LEU A 383 -15.21 -2.48 -31.48
N ALA A 384 -14.63 -1.63 -32.32
CA ALA A 384 -14.61 -1.77 -33.75
C ALA A 384 -13.58 -2.77 -34.31
N ASP A 385 -12.70 -3.33 -33.47
CA ASP A 385 -11.75 -4.38 -33.89
C ASP A 385 -12.50 -5.62 -34.42
N LYS A 386 -11.86 -6.34 -35.34
CA LYS A 386 -12.46 -7.51 -36.03
C LYS A 386 -12.54 -8.77 -35.15
N ALA A 387 -11.87 -8.80 -33.99
CA ALA A 387 -11.95 -9.94 -33.10
C ALA A 387 -13.40 -10.20 -32.66
N GLU A 388 -13.85 -11.42 -32.81
CA GLU A 388 -15.22 -11.81 -32.43
C GLU A 388 -15.38 -11.91 -30.90
N ARG A 389 -14.29 -12.28 -30.19
CA ARG A 389 -14.28 -12.44 -28.74
C ARG A 389 -13.28 -11.46 -28.15
N LYS A 390 -13.79 -10.51 -27.35
CA LYS A 390 -12.99 -9.43 -26.77
C LYS A 390 -13.05 -9.46 -25.25
N PHE A 391 -11.89 -9.40 -24.60
CA PHE A 391 -11.79 -9.10 -23.19
C PHE A 391 -11.01 -7.79 -23.02
N ILE A 392 -11.66 -6.78 -22.43
CA ILE A 392 -11.12 -5.44 -22.32
C ILE A 392 -11.04 -5.05 -20.85
N VAL A 393 -9.83 -4.80 -20.35
CA VAL A 393 -9.63 -4.17 -19.04
C VAL A 393 -9.50 -2.66 -19.26
N VAL A 394 -10.25 -1.87 -18.50
CA VAL A 394 -10.16 -0.42 -18.46
C VAL A 394 -9.77 -0.02 -17.04
N HIS A 395 -8.56 0.48 -16.85
CA HIS A 395 -8.03 0.87 -15.53
C HIS A 395 -8.00 2.40 -15.44
N LEU A 396 -8.88 2.94 -14.61
CA LEU A 396 -9.12 4.37 -14.45
C LEU A 396 -8.14 4.95 -13.41
N LEU A 397 -7.90 6.25 -13.50
CA LEU A 397 -7.25 7.03 -12.43
C LEU A 397 -8.26 7.39 -11.33
N GLY A 398 -9.53 7.34 -11.64
CA GLY A 398 -10.65 7.43 -10.70
C GLY A 398 -10.65 8.67 -9.83
N THR A 399 -10.86 8.44 -8.53
CA THR A 399 -10.87 9.46 -7.49
C THR A 399 -9.56 9.49 -6.69
N HIS A 400 -8.42 9.21 -7.35
CA HIS A 400 -7.10 9.26 -6.72
C HIS A 400 -6.80 10.64 -6.12
N VAL A 401 -6.00 10.70 -5.06
CA VAL A 401 -5.61 11.92 -4.32
C VAL A 401 -5.24 13.07 -5.27
N VAL A 402 -5.40 14.32 -4.78
CA VAL A 402 -5.48 15.57 -5.57
C VAL A 402 -6.74 15.57 -6.44
N TYR A 403 -7.87 15.40 -5.78
CA TYR A 403 -9.18 15.19 -6.39
C TYR A 403 -9.56 16.28 -7.40
N GLU A 404 -9.12 17.52 -7.23
CA GLU A 404 -9.37 18.64 -8.15
C GLU A 404 -8.81 18.39 -9.56
N TYR A 405 -7.80 17.53 -9.70
CA TYR A 405 -7.22 17.16 -11.00
C TYR A 405 -7.88 15.94 -11.64
N ARG A 406 -8.88 15.36 -10.98
CA ARG A 406 -9.52 14.11 -11.44
C ARG A 406 -10.74 14.35 -12.32
N TYR A 407 -11.18 15.59 -12.49
CA TYR A 407 -12.32 15.94 -13.31
C TYR A 407 -12.07 17.24 -14.12
N PRO A 408 -12.63 17.37 -15.32
CA PRO A 408 -12.55 18.62 -16.07
C PRO A 408 -13.50 19.68 -15.48
N PRO A 409 -13.25 20.98 -15.72
CA PRO A 409 -13.93 22.09 -15.04
C PRO A 409 -15.47 22.06 -15.10
N GLU A 410 -16.05 21.50 -16.17
CA GLU A 410 -17.51 21.35 -16.35
C GLU A 410 -18.15 20.39 -15.34
N PHE A 411 -17.36 19.50 -14.74
CA PHE A 411 -17.79 18.60 -13.66
C PHE A 411 -17.56 19.19 -12.27
N GLY A 412 -17.03 20.41 -12.15
CA GLY A 412 -16.91 21.14 -10.89
C GLY A 412 -18.26 21.71 -10.43
N VAL A 413 -19.23 20.82 -10.17
CA VAL A 413 -20.63 21.17 -9.86
C VAL A 413 -20.83 21.44 -8.39
N PHE A 414 -20.24 20.60 -7.52
CA PHE A 414 -20.33 20.76 -6.07
C PHE A 414 -19.33 21.84 -5.60
N ARG A 415 -19.86 22.97 -5.06
CA ARG A 415 -19.08 24.12 -4.62
C ARG A 415 -19.53 24.67 -3.28
N ASP A 416 -20.64 24.18 -2.76
CA ASP A 416 -21.26 24.62 -1.52
C ASP A 416 -21.54 23.47 -0.55
N ARG A 417 -22.29 23.73 0.52
CA ARG A 417 -22.69 22.76 1.53
C ARG A 417 -23.93 21.94 1.16
N GLY A 418 -24.55 22.22 0.03
CA GLY A 418 -25.81 21.56 -0.33
C GLY A 418 -25.72 20.03 -0.21
N GLY A 419 -26.64 19.43 0.53
CA GLY A 419 -26.71 17.99 0.77
C GLY A 419 -25.71 17.43 1.80
N LEU A 420 -24.81 18.24 2.37
CA LEU A 420 -23.84 17.78 3.37
C LEU A 420 -24.35 17.94 4.81
N PRO A 421 -23.91 17.07 5.74
CA PRO A 421 -24.26 17.16 7.15
C PRO A 421 -23.66 18.41 7.82
N GLY A 422 -24.28 18.86 8.92
CA GLY A 422 -23.89 20.08 9.62
C GLY A 422 -22.51 20.05 10.29
N TRP A 423 -21.90 18.88 10.49
CA TRP A 423 -20.58 18.74 11.10
C TRP A 423 -19.43 19.13 10.15
N VAL A 424 -19.67 19.21 8.84
CA VAL A 424 -18.63 19.54 7.85
C VAL A 424 -18.10 20.96 8.10
N THR A 425 -16.81 21.09 8.36
CA THR A 425 -16.10 22.35 8.51
C THR A 425 -15.75 22.95 7.13
N ASP A 426 -15.42 24.26 7.08
CA ASP A 426 -15.03 24.91 5.82
C ASP A 426 -13.79 24.27 5.16
N LYS A 427 -12.84 23.78 5.98
CA LYS A 427 -11.66 23.08 5.49
C LYS A 427 -12.03 21.72 4.86
N GLN A 428 -12.92 20.98 5.47
CA GLN A 428 -13.41 19.70 4.94
C GLN A 428 -14.27 19.90 3.70
N LEU A 429 -15.05 20.98 3.66
CA LEU A 429 -15.96 21.31 2.57
C LEU A 429 -15.28 21.33 1.20
N ALA A 430 -14.13 22.00 1.10
CA ALA A 430 -13.37 22.06 -0.16
C ALA A 430 -12.94 20.67 -0.63
N LEU A 431 -12.41 19.85 0.28
CA LEU A 431 -11.96 18.49 -0.02
C LEU A 431 -13.11 17.55 -0.43
N ILE A 432 -14.23 17.59 0.32
CA ILE A 432 -15.43 16.82 0.00
C ILE A 432 -15.99 17.23 -1.36
N ASN A 433 -16.07 18.54 -1.64
CA ASN A 433 -16.56 19.03 -2.92
C ASN A 433 -15.71 18.53 -4.09
N HIS A 434 -14.37 18.56 -3.98
CA HIS A 434 -13.49 18.05 -5.02
C HIS A 434 -13.63 16.53 -5.19
N TYR A 435 -13.75 15.79 -4.09
CA TYR A 435 -13.97 14.34 -4.14
C TYR A 435 -15.30 14.00 -4.81
N ASP A 436 -16.40 14.65 -4.41
CA ASP A 436 -17.73 14.44 -4.99
C ASP A 436 -17.78 14.77 -6.49
N ASN A 437 -17.07 15.83 -6.92
CA ASN A 437 -16.93 16.15 -8.33
C ASN A 437 -16.14 15.08 -9.10
N ALA A 438 -15.10 14.49 -8.49
CA ALA A 438 -14.36 13.38 -9.08
C ALA A 438 -15.22 12.12 -9.19
N VAL A 439 -16.05 11.82 -8.18
CA VAL A 439 -17.04 10.72 -8.22
C VAL A 439 -18.09 10.96 -9.33
N LEU A 440 -18.58 12.20 -9.47
CA LEU A 440 -19.52 12.57 -10.55
C LEU A 440 -18.90 12.35 -11.94
N TYR A 441 -17.62 12.67 -12.09
CA TYR A 441 -16.94 12.43 -13.36
C TYR A 441 -16.67 10.95 -13.62
N ASN A 442 -16.36 10.18 -12.59
CA ASN A 442 -16.24 8.72 -12.68
C ASN A 442 -17.58 8.08 -13.12
N ASP A 443 -18.72 8.52 -12.56
CA ASP A 443 -20.06 8.14 -13.01
C ASP A 443 -20.25 8.37 -14.52
N HIS A 444 -19.86 9.57 -15.00
CA HIS A 444 -19.93 9.91 -16.42
C HIS A 444 -19.10 8.94 -17.28
N VAL A 445 -17.89 8.61 -16.88
CA VAL A 445 -17.00 7.74 -17.64
C VAL A 445 -17.53 6.31 -17.68
N VAL A 446 -17.90 5.74 -16.52
CA VAL A 446 -18.42 4.37 -16.42
C VAL A 446 -19.72 4.20 -17.18
N ALA A 447 -20.66 5.15 -17.04
CA ALA A 447 -21.90 5.15 -17.80
C ALA A 447 -21.65 5.24 -19.32
N SER A 448 -20.69 6.06 -19.75
CA SER A 448 -20.33 6.19 -21.17
C SER A 448 -19.74 4.92 -21.76
N LEU A 449 -18.97 4.14 -20.98
CA LEU A 449 -18.48 2.82 -21.39
C LEU A 449 -19.65 1.83 -21.60
N ILE A 450 -20.62 1.82 -20.67
CA ILE A 450 -21.83 0.99 -20.79
C ILE A 450 -22.64 1.37 -22.04
N GLU A 451 -22.86 2.66 -22.27
CA GLU A 451 -23.62 3.14 -23.42
C GLU A 451 -22.96 2.77 -24.76
N ARG A 452 -21.62 2.86 -24.84
CA ARG A 452 -20.87 2.43 -26.04
C ARG A 452 -21.02 0.93 -26.30
N LEU A 453 -20.96 0.10 -25.24
CA LEU A 453 -21.22 -1.34 -25.34
C LEU A 453 -22.66 -1.61 -25.81
N LYS A 454 -23.65 -0.91 -25.26
CA LYS A 454 -25.04 -1.02 -25.63
C LYS A 454 -25.26 -0.63 -27.08
N ALA A 455 -24.64 0.45 -27.56
CA ALA A 455 -24.72 0.89 -28.95
C ALA A 455 -24.08 -0.11 -29.92
N GLY A 456 -23.04 -0.82 -29.52
CA GLY A 456 -22.39 -1.87 -30.32
C GLY A 456 -23.22 -3.14 -30.47
N GLY A 457 -24.21 -3.35 -29.61
CA GLY A 457 -25.08 -4.55 -29.61
C GLY A 457 -24.33 -5.84 -29.30
N GLY A 458 -25.00 -6.97 -29.52
CA GLY A 458 -24.42 -8.29 -29.34
C GLY A 458 -24.28 -8.72 -27.87
N ARG A 459 -23.61 -9.86 -27.64
CA ARG A 459 -23.40 -10.43 -26.31
C ARG A 459 -22.30 -9.65 -25.58
N SER A 460 -22.65 -8.86 -24.59
CA SER A 460 -21.69 -8.06 -23.86
C SER A 460 -22.01 -7.96 -22.37
N MET A 461 -20.96 -7.78 -21.58
CA MET A 461 -20.99 -7.62 -20.14
C MET A 461 -19.93 -6.61 -19.72
N LEU A 462 -20.27 -5.74 -18.76
CA LEU A 462 -19.33 -4.84 -18.10
C LEU A 462 -19.45 -5.00 -16.58
N LEU A 463 -18.34 -5.31 -15.94
CA LEU A 463 -18.18 -5.29 -14.50
C LEU A 463 -17.34 -4.09 -14.11
N TYR A 464 -17.84 -3.23 -13.23
CA TYR A 464 -17.10 -2.13 -12.62
C TYR A 464 -16.93 -2.36 -11.13
N PHE A 465 -15.72 -2.15 -10.62
CA PHE A 465 -15.44 -2.04 -9.20
C PHE A 465 -14.29 -1.06 -8.96
N SER A 466 -14.24 -0.44 -7.77
CA SER A 466 -13.03 0.26 -7.34
C SER A 466 -12.06 -0.70 -6.67
N ASP A 467 -10.77 -0.51 -6.89
CA ASP A 467 -9.71 -1.31 -6.28
C ASP A 467 -9.76 -1.25 -4.74
N HIS A 468 -9.97 -0.07 -4.18
CA HIS A 468 -10.24 0.19 -2.76
C HIS A 468 -11.12 1.42 -2.60
N GLY A 469 -11.56 1.68 -1.38
CA GLY A 469 -12.26 2.91 -1.01
C GLY A 469 -11.31 3.99 -0.50
N GLU A 470 -11.90 5.08 -0.05
CA GLU A 470 -11.24 6.23 0.58
C GLU A 470 -12.11 6.70 1.73
N ASP A 471 -11.52 7.02 2.89
CA ASP A 471 -12.24 7.69 3.96
C ASP A 471 -12.16 9.20 3.73
N VAL A 472 -13.28 9.82 3.45
CA VAL A 472 -13.38 11.27 3.21
C VAL A 472 -14.19 11.91 4.34
N PHE A 473 -13.68 11.73 5.57
CA PHE A 473 -14.33 12.14 6.83
C PHE A 473 -15.60 11.35 7.19
N ASP A 474 -15.81 10.16 6.60
CA ASP A 474 -17.01 9.34 6.83
C ASP A 474 -16.95 8.56 8.15
N SER A 475 -15.74 8.27 8.63
CA SER A 475 -15.58 7.51 9.87
C SER A 475 -15.98 8.30 11.12
N PRO A 476 -16.36 7.64 12.22
CA PRO A 476 -16.78 8.29 13.46
C PRO A 476 -15.77 9.33 13.95
N GLY A 477 -16.27 10.52 14.30
CA GLY A 477 -15.47 11.66 14.71
C GLY A 477 -15.06 12.58 13.57
N HIS A 478 -15.27 12.20 12.32
CA HIS A 478 -15.10 13.03 11.10
C HIS A 478 -13.76 13.77 11.00
N ALA A 479 -12.70 13.16 11.55
CA ALA A 479 -11.37 13.79 11.66
C ALA A 479 -10.33 13.21 10.70
N PHE A 480 -10.66 12.08 10.05
CA PHE A 480 -9.75 11.34 9.21
C PHE A 480 -10.11 11.47 7.72
N MET A 481 -9.11 11.65 6.89
CA MET A 481 -9.21 11.59 5.45
C MET A 481 -8.02 10.78 4.91
N GLY A 482 -8.27 9.92 3.93
CA GLY A 482 -7.25 9.09 3.30
C GLY A 482 -7.34 7.62 3.68
N ARG A 483 -6.21 6.94 3.67
CA ARG A 483 -6.11 5.49 3.88
C ARG A 483 -4.96 5.17 4.83
N ASN A 484 -5.21 4.29 5.77
CA ASN A 484 -4.18 3.74 6.63
C ASN A 484 -4.56 2.33 7.10
N GLU A 485 -3.80 1.35 6.67
CA GLU A 485 -4.04 -0.05 7.00
C GLU A 485 -3.81 -0.37 8.49
N ALA A 486 -2.92 0.36 9.16
CA ALA A 486 -2.69 0.18 10.58
C ALA A 486 -3.86 0.66 11.46
N ARG A 487 -4.75 1.49 10.91
CA ARG A 487 -5.99 1.94 11.56
C ARG A 487 -7.15 1.89 10.57
N PRO A 488 -7.65 0.69 10.28
CA PRO A 488 -8.67 0.49 9.25
C PRO A 488 -9.99 1.17 9.62
N THR A 489 -10.62 1.80 8.64
CA THR A 489 -11.99 2.31 8.70
C THR A 489 -12.83 1.70 7.59
N VAL A 490 -14.13 1.59 7.79
CA VAL A 490 -15.05 0.98 6.82
C VAL A 490 -14.95 1.63 5.42
N PRO A 491 -14.92 2.97 5.28
CA PRO A 491 -14.86 3.62 3.96
C PRO A 491 -13.61 3.28 3.14
N MET A 492 -12.49 2.96 3.77
CA MET A 492 -11.25 2.57 3.06
C MET A 492 -11.39 1.27 2.27
N TYR A 493 -12.30 0.40 2.68
CA TYR A 493 -12.43 -0.96 2.14
C TYR A 493 -13.73 -1.18 1.38
N THR A 494 -14.80 -0.42 1.67
CA THR A 494 -16.09 -0.60 1.03
C THR A 494 -16.14 0.09 -0.32
N VAL A 495 -16.34 -0.70 -1.37
CA VAL A 495 -16.20 -0.26 -2.76
C VAL A 495 -17.51 -0.42 -3.54
N PRO A 496 -17.75 0.41 -4.58
CA PRO A 496 -18.79 0.13 -5.55
C PRO A 496 -18.48 -1.15 -6.33
N PHE A 497 -19.50 -1.93 -6.63
CA PHE A 497 -19.41 -3.13 -7.45
C PHE A 497 -20.69 -3.26 -8.29
N LEU A 498 -20.56 -3.07 -9.60
CA LEU A 498 -21.68 -2.94 -10.52
C LEU A 498 -21.51 -3.90 -11.68
N LEU A 499 -22.58 -4.56 -12.08
CA LEU A 499 -22.60 -5.42 -13.24
C LEU A 499 -23.71 -4.97 -14.22
N TRP A 500 -23.32 -4.65 -15.43
CA TRP A 500 -24.22 -4.48 -16.57
C TRP A 500 -24.08 -5.66 -17.52
N ARG A 501 -25.22 -6.13 -18.10
CA ARG A 501 -25.26 -7.21 -19.09
C ARG A 501 -26.23 -6.85 -20.20
N SER A 502 -25.83 -7.05 -21.46
CA SER A 502 -26.75 -6.91 -22.59
C SER A 502 -27.90 -7.93 -22.52
N ALA A 503 -29.00 -7.65 -23.15
CA ALA A 503 -30.13 -8.58 -23.23
C ALA A 503 -29.73 -9.92 -23.89
N GLU A 504 -28.83 -9.86 -24.88
CA GLU A 504 -28.24 -11.04 -25.54
C GLU A 504 -27.41 -11.88 -24.61
N TRP A 505 -26.59 -11.24 -23.73
CA TRP A 505 -25.81 -11.95 -22.74
C TRP A 505 -26.72 -12.62 -21.71
N GLN A 506 -27.72 -11.91 -21.20
CA GLN A 506 -28.68 -12.44 -20.22
C GLN A 506 -29.46 -13.64 -20.77
N ARG A 507 -29.81 -13.62 -22.05
CA ARG A 507 -30.49 -14.77 -22.71
C ARG A 507 -29.53 -15.96 -22.91
N ALA A 508 -28.28 -15.68 -23.28
CA ALA A 508 -27.29 -16.72 -23.51
C ALA A 508 -26.79 -17.36 -22.20
N TRP A 509 -26.71 -16.55 -21.13
CA TRP A 509 -26.24 -16.96 -19.82
C TRP A 509 -27.14 -16.43 -18.71
N PRO A 510 -28.33 -17.05 -18.52
CA PRO A 510 -29.31 -16.61 -17.53
C PRO A 510 -28.79 -16.88 -16.12
N ARG A 511 -28.37 -15.85 -15.43
CA ARG A 511 -28.01 -15.87 -14.00
C ARG A 511 -28.99 -15.00 -13.26
N ARG A 512 -29.72 -15.58 -12.29
CA ARG A 512 -30.50 -14.80 -11.36
C ARG A 512 -29.57 -14.16 -10.34
N LEU A 513 -29.63 -12.84 -10.23
CA LEU A 513 -28.82 -12.08 -9.28
C LEU A 513 -29.66 -11.62 -8.08
N ASP A 514 -30.97 -11.81 -8.13
CA ASP A 514 -31.86 -11.55 -7.00
C ASP A 514 -31.43 -12.37 -5.80
N GLY A 515 -31.28 -11.75 -4.64
CA GLY A 515 -30.76 -12.40 -3.42
C GLY A 515 -29.23 -12.51 -3.34
N THR A 516 -28.48 -12.08 -4.38
CA THR A 516 -27.01 -12.04 -4.31
C THR A 516 -26.47 -10.64 -4.01
N LEU A 517 -27.29 -9.58 -4.22
CA LEU A 517 -26.87 -8.18 -4.17
C LEU A 517 -26.43 -7.71 -2.77
N ASP A 518 -26.88 -8.42 -1.72
CA ASP A 518 -26.56 -8.11 -0.32
C ASP A 518 -25.58 -9.09 0.33
N ARG A 519 -24.98 -9.98 -0.44
CA ARG A 519 -23.98 -10.92 0.07
C ARG A 519 -22.71 -10.18 0.50
N PRO A 520 -22.25 -10.33 1.75
CA PRO A 520 -20.93 -9.84 2.14
C PRO A 520 -19.86 -10.58 1.34
N TRP A 521 -19.02 -9.82 0.60
CA TRP A 521 -18.06 -10.42 -0.30
C TRP A 521 -16.82 -9.54 -0.47
N GLN A 522 -15.72 -10.15 -0.89
CA GLN A 522 -14.42 -9.50 -1.03
C GLN A 522 -13.87 -9.61 -2.45
N THR A 523 -13.32 -8.50 -2.96
CA THR A 523 -12.77 -8.43 -4.32
C THR A 523 -11.59 -9.38 -4.56
N ALA A 524 -10.92 -9.86 -3.51
CA ALA A 524 -9.92 -10.92 -3.59
C ALA A 524 -10.45 -12.22 -4.26
N HIS A 525 -11.76 -12.40 -4.33
CA HIS A 525 -12.39 -13.56 -4.97
C HIS A 525 -12.93 -13.25 -6.37
N LEU A 526 -12.52 -12.13 -6.98
CA LEU A 526 -13.03 -11.68 -8.28
C LEU A 526 -12.84 -12.72 -9.39
N ILE A 527 -11.73 -13.44 -9.41
CA ILE A 527 -11.45 -14.45 -10.42
C ILE A 527 -12.54 -15.55 -10.45
N HIS A 528 -13.10 -15.91 -9.29
CA HIS A 528 -14.16 -16.90 -9.16
C HIS A 528 -15.53 -16.34 -9.58
N ALA A 529 -15.85 -15.11 -9.18
CA ALA A 529 -17.07 -14.44 -9.60
C ALA A 529 -17.06 -14.15 -11.11
N TRP A 530 -15.92 -13.73 -11.66
CA TRP A 530 -15.76 -13.52 -13.09
C TRP A 530 -15.94 -14.81 -13.88
N ALA A 531 -15.37 -15.94 -13.40
CA ALA A 531 -15.55 -17.24 -14.04
C ALA A 531 -17.04 -17.59 -14.21
N ASP A 532 -17.83 -17.44 -13.15
CA ASP A 532 -19.28 -17.66 -13.19
C ASP A 532 -20.01 -16.70 -14.16
N LEU A 533 -19.66 -15.43 -14.13
CA LEU A 533 -20.27 -14.41 -14.97
C LEU A 533 -19.92 -14.62 -16.44
N ALA A 534 -18.71 -15.07 -16.74
CA ALA A 534 -18.22 -15.34 -18.09
C ALA A 534 -18.55 -16.75 -18.60
N GLY A 535 -19.13 -17.64 -17.78
CA GLY A 535 -19.43 -19.02 -18.15
C GLY A 535 -18.19 -19.91 -18.24
N LEU A 536 -17.15 -19.61 -17.47
CA LEU A 536 -15.89 -20.36 -17.43
C LEU A 536 -15.85 -21.31 -16.23
N SER A 537 -15.20 -22.45 -16.41
CA SER A 537 -14.80 -23.32 -15.32
C SER A 537 -13.41 -23.89 -15.59
N PHE A 538 -12.60 -24.09 -14.54
CA PHE A 538 -11.22 -24.56 -14.64
C PHE A 538 -10.75 -25.14 -13.30
N GLU A 539 -9.64 -25.85 -13.30
CA GLU A 539 -9.03 -26.32 -12.06
C GLU A 539 -8.58 -25.14 -11.19
N GLY A 540 -8.98 -25.14 -9.91
CA GLY A 540 -8.78 -24.01 -8.99
C GLY A 540 -9.98 -23.04 -8.89
N TYR A 541 -10.97 -23.14 -9.81
CA TYR A 541 -12.22 -22.42 -9.65
C TYR A 541 -13.01 -22.95 -8.45
N ASP A 542 -13.35 -22.04 -7.52
CA ASP A 542 -14.15 -22.34 -6.32
C ASP A 542 -15.51 -21.61 -6.37
N PRO A 543 -16.60 -22.34 -6.62
CA PRO A 543 -17.93 -21.73 -6.66
C PRO A 543 -18.42 -21.19 -5.31
N GLU A 544 -17.86 -21.67 -4.18
CA GLU A 544 -18.21 -21.16 -2.86
C GLU A 544 -17.65 -19.75 -2.62
N LYS A 545 -16.58 -19.34 -3.36
CA LYS A 545 -16.01 -17.99 -3.36
C LYS A 545 -16.70 -17.03 -4.34
N SER A 546 -17.54 -17.54 -5.24
CA SER A 546 -18.20 -16.70 -6.24
C SER A 546 -19.46 -16.04 -5.69
N LEU A 547 -19.46 -14.70 -5.68
CA LEU A 547 -20.57 -13.85 -5.24
C LEU A 547 -21.93 -14.21 -5.88
N VAL A 548 -21.91 -14.66 -7.12
CA VAL A 548 -23.11 -14.91 -7.95
C VAL A 548 -23.46 -16.39 -8.06
N ASN A 549 -22.75 -17.29 -7.41
CA ASN A 549 -23.02 -18.73 -7.44
C ASN A 549 -24.07 -19.12 -6.40
N ASP A 550 -24.87 -20.15 -6.70
CA ASP A 550 -25.84 -20.69 -5.73
C ASP A 550 -25.16 -21.46 -4.58
N ARG A 551 -23.92 -21.93 -4.81
CA ARG A 551 -23.07 -22.58 -3.79
C ARG A 551 -22.27 -21.59 -2.95
N PHE A 552 -22.47 -20.29 -3.13
CA PHE A 552 -21.77 -19.27 -2.36
C PHE A 552 -21.85 -19.55 -0.86
N ARG A 553 -20.70 -19.42 -0.19
CA ARG A 553 -20.61 -19.45 1.27
C ARG A 553 -20.01 -18.15 1.78
N GLU A 554 -20.73 -17.54 2.69
CA GLU A 554 -20.21 -16.36 3.38
C GLU A 554 -18.95 -16.69 4.16
N ARG A 555 -17.93 -15.84 4.00
CA ARG A 555 -16.62 -15.94 4.66
C ARG A 555 -16.31 -14.67 5.45
N PRO A 556 -15.39 -14.70 6.43
CA PRO A 556 -14.86 -13.48 7.02
C PRO A 556 -14.32 -12.55 5.94
N LEU A 557 -14.64 -11.25 6.05
CA LEU A 557 -14.05 -10.22 5.18
C LEU A 557 -12.73 -9.74 5.81
N LEU A 558 -11.69 -10.55 5.68
CA LEU A 558 -10.39 -10.29 6.29
C LEU A 558 -9.69 -9.11 5.59
N ILE A 559 -9.37 -8.08 6.34
CA ILE A 559 -8.64 -6.89 5.89
C ILE A 559 -7.33 -6.74 6.65
N GLY A 560 -6.36 -6.03 6.07
CA GLY A 560 -5.04 -5.82 6.67
C GLY A 560 -3.92 -6.57 5.94
N ASP A 561 -2.71 -6.50 6.47
CA ASP A 561 -1.53 -7.12 5.86
C ASP A 561 -1.48 -8.64 6.11
N PRO A 562 -1.62 -9.48 5.08
CA PRO A 562 -1.54 -10.94 5.24
C PRO A 562 -0.14 -11.43 5.65
N GLY A 563 0.90 -10.60 5.52
CA GLY A 563 2.21 -10.85 6.11
C GLY A 563 2.20 -10.83 7.64
N GLN A 564 1.13 -10.32 8.24
CA GLN A 564 0.87 -10.26 9.68
C GLN A 564 -0.48 -10.93 10.02
N PRO A 565 -0.65 -12.24 9.85
CA PRO A 565 -1.97 -12.91 9.92
C PRO A 565 -2.72 -12.72 11.24
N LYS A 566 -2.00 -12.41 12.33
CA LYS A 566 -2.62 -12.16 13.66
C LYS A 566 -3.24 -10.77 13.78
N GLU A 567 -2.95 -9.88 12.85
CA GLU A 567 -3.42 -8.50 12.82
C GLU A 567 -4.54 -8.31 11.80
N LEU A 568 -4.91 -9.39 11.07
CA LEU A 568 -6.06 -9.36 10.17
C LEU A 568 -7.35 -9.15 10.97
N VAL A 569 -8.20 -8.26 10.46
CA VAL A 569 -9.48 -7.89 11.07
C VAL A 569 -10.62 -8.35 10.16
N ASP A 570 -11.67 -8.93 10.73
CA ASP A 570 -12.93 -9.17 10.00
C ASP A 570 -13.73 -7.87 9.94
N LEU A 571 -14.00 -7.38 8.74
CA LEU A 571 -14.73 -6.12 8.51
C LEU A 571 -16.23 -6.24 8.79
N ARG A 572 -16.83 -7.45 8.76
CA ARG A 572 -18.30 -7.65 8.90
C ARG A 572 -18.91 -7.04 10.14
N PRO A 573 -18.33 -7.18 11.36
CA PRO A 573 -18.87 -6.53 12.55
C PRO A 573 -18.91 -5.01 12.46
N LEU A 574 -17.98 -4.41 11.70
CA LEU A 574 -17.90 -2.97 11.51
C LEU A 574 -18.94 -2.46 10.49
N LEU A 575 -19.38 -3.32 9.56
CA LEU A 575 -20.44 -2.98 8.59
C LEU A 575 -21.84 -2.88 9.23
N GLY A 576 -22.07 -3.60 10.33
CA GLY A 576 -23.35 -3.61 11.05
C GLY A 576 -23.48 -2.54 12.13
N GLY A 577 -22.40 -1.84 12.50
CA GLY A 577 -22.37 -0.85 13.58
C GLY A 577 -22.64 0.61 13.18
N GLY A 578 -22.98 0.88 11.94
CA GLY A 578 -23.27 2.20 11.39
C GLY A 578 -24.76 2.41 11.17
N GLY A 579 -25.51 2.55 12.28
CA GLY A 579 -26.90 2.97 12.29
C GLY A 579 -27.02 4.30 13.02
#